data_95272b864a1f712de9023ef2df15df21
#
_entry.id   95272b864a1f712de9023ef2df15df21
#
_cell.length_a   1.000
_cell.length_b   1.000
_cell.length_c   1.000
_cell.angle_alpha   90.00
_cell.angle_beta   90.00
_cell.angle_gamma   90.00
#
_symmetry.space_group_name_H-M   'P 1'
#
loop_
_entity.id
_entity.type
_entity.pdbx_description
1 polymer ?
#
loop_
_entity_poly.entity_id
_entity_poly.type
_entity_poly.pdbx_seq_one_letter_code
_entity_poly.pdbx_strand_id
1 'polypeptide(L)'
;MGSAVQSLESELRELVRLFNQEKIEYALCGGMAVAIHGFPRFTKDIDFLVPPESLDRARAIAATVGFLDESGRIPFSDSDVYRVLKTEGPDFRVLDLLVPKRLDTIAWQQRQWFDWEGLSICTVSVEGLIEMKRTAGRDIDLIDIKKLGFDINE
;
A
#
# COMPACT_ATOMS: atom_id res chain seq x y z
N MET A 1 -10.77 -0.36 29.04
CA MET A 1 -11.09 0.12 27.74
C MET A 1 -10.54 -0.79 26.67
N GLY A 2 -11.37 -1.45 25.98
CA GLY A 2 -10.90 -2.30 24.92
C GLY A 2 -10.14 -1.47 23.91
N SER A 3 -8.92 -1.81 23.68
CA SER A 3 -8.15 -1.14 22.67
C SER A 3 -8.39 -1.90 21.38
N ALA A 4 -9.27 -1.39 20.59
CA ALA A 4 -9.42 -1.90 19.25
C ALA A 4 -8.26 -1.38 18.39
N VAL A 5 -7.93 -2.12 17.35
CA VAL A 5 -7.04 -1.62 16.32
C VAL A 5 -7.65 -0.32 15.77
N GLN A 6 -6.85 0.71 15.60
CA GLN A 6 -7.32 1.99 15.08
C GLN A 6 -7.95 1.80 13.70
N SER A 7 -8.72 2.80 13.24
CA SER A 7 -9.30 2.74 11.90
C SER A 7 -8.21 2.63 10.85
N LEU A 8 -8.53 2.04 9.71
CA LEU A 8 -7.60 1.89 8.60
C LEU A 8 -7.03 3.23 8.17
N GLU A 9 -7.88 4.25 8.06
CA GLU A 9 -7.44 5.59 7.68
C GLU A 9 -6.48 6.18 8.70
N SER A 10 -6.75 6.02 9.98
CA SER A 10 -5.90 6.51 11.05
C SER A 10 -4.52 5.85 11.01
N GLU A 11 -4.48 4.55 10.80
CA GLU A 11 -3.23 3.79 10.68
C GLU A 11 -2.44 4.28 9.45
N LEU A 12 -3.13 4.44 8.32
CA LEU A 12 -2.48 4.92 7.10
C LEU A 12 -1.90 6.32 7.28
N ARG A 13 -2.66 7.23 7.89
CA ARG A 13 -2.19 8.61 8.11
C ARG A 13 -0.92 8.62 8.97
N GLU A 14 -0.89 7.82 10.01
CA GLU A 14 0.26 7.77 10.90
C GLU A 14 1.50 7.23 10.18
N LEU A 15 1.36 6.16 9.42
CA LEU A 15 2.46 5.60 8.64
C LEU A 15 2.99 6.61 7.62
N VAL A 16 2.09 7.25 6.88
CA VAL A 16 2.48 8.21 5.83
C VAL A 16 3.18 9.42 6.45
N ARG A 17 2.64 9.92 7.57
CA ARG A 17 3.26 11.05 8.26
C ARG A 17 4.70 10.72 8.65
N LEU A 18 4.93 9.53 9.19
CA LEU A 18 6.27 9.11 9.60
C LEU A 18 7.18 8.87 8.40
N PHE A 19 6.67 8.23 7.34
CA PHE A 19 7.46 8.03 6.13
C PHE A 19 7.90 9.37 5.54
N ASN A 20 7.00 10.34 5.47
CA ASN A 20 7.34 11.68 4.98
C ASN A 20 8.36 12.37 5.87
N GLN A 21 8.18 12.27 7.18
CA GLN A 21 9.11 12.88 8.15
C GLN A 21 10.51 12.32 8.03
N GLU A 22 10.63 11.00 7.82
CA GLU A 22 11.90 10.31 7.70
C GLU A 22 12.41 10.25 6.26
N LYS A 23 11.71 10.88 5.33
CA LYS A 23 12.07 10.96 3.92
C LYS A 23 12.26 9.59 3.28
N ILE A 24 11.38 8.66 3.62
CA ILE A 24 11.34 7.33 3.02
C ILE A 24 10.66 7.44 1.66
N GLU A 25 11.23 6.82 0.64
CA GLU A 25 10.56 6.68 -0.65
C GLU A 25 9.52 5.57 -0.56
N TYR A 26 8.32 5.85 -1.01
CA TYR A 26 7.20 4.91 -1.00
C TYR A 26 6.16 5.33 -2.02
N ALA A 27 5.23 4.43 -2.32
CA ALA A 27 4.02 4.78 -3.04
C ALA A 27 2.87 3.91 -2.54
N LEU A 28 1.80 4.54 -2.08
CA LEU A 28 0.60 3.81 -1.69
C LEU A 28 0.03 3.09 -2.89
N CYS A 29 -0.31 1.82 -2.73
CA CYS A 29 -0.95 1.01 -3.76
C CYS A 29 -2.11 0.23 -3.15
N GLY A 30 -2.64 -0.73 -3.88
CA GLY A 30 -3.75 -1.55 -3.39
C GLY A 30 -5.06 -0.80 -3.22
N GLY A 31 -5.95 -1.35 -2.40
CA GLY A 31 -7.31 -0.81 -2.23
C GLY A 31 -7.38 0.61 -1.71
N MET A 32 -6.46 1.00 -0.83
CA MET A 32 -6.45 2.36 -0.31
C MET A 32 -6.07 3.37 -1.40
N ALA A 33 -5.19 2.99 -2.33
CA ALA A 33 -4.84 3.85 -3.46
C ALA A 33 -6.05 4.04 -4.39
N VAL A 34 -6.80 2.97 -4.64
CA VAL A 34 -8.04 3.06 -5.43
C VAL A 34 -8.99 4.05 -4.78
N ALA A 35 -9.12 4.01 -3.47
CA ALA A 35 -9.98 4.94 -2.73
C ALA A 35 -9.49 6.39 -2.84
N ILE A 36 -8.18 6.63 -2.77
CA ILE A 36 -7.60 7.97 -2.92
C ILE A 36 -7.94 8.55 -4.29
N HIS A 37 -7.97 7.71 -5.33
CA HIS A 37 -8.35 8.13 -6.68
C HIS A 37 -9.87 8.35 -6.85
N GLY A 38 -10.65 8.22 -5.78
CA GLY A 38 -12.07 8.52 -5.81
C GLY A 38 -12.98 7.31 -6.07
N PHE A 39 -12.47 6.10 -5.97
CA PHE A 39 -13.23 4.87 -6.20
C PHE A 39 -13.32 4.07 -4.90
N PRO A 40 -14.20 4.45 -3.97
CA PRO A 40 -14.27 3.80 -2.66
C PRO A 40 -14.57 2.31 -2.77
N ARG A 41 -13.90 1.53 -1.95
CA ARG A 41 -14.16 0.11 -1.83
C ARG A 41 -13.79 -0.34 -0.42
N PHE A 42 -14.34 -1.47 0.00
CA PHE A 42 -13.95 -2.06 1.27
C PHE A 42 -12.54 -2.64 1.15
N THR A 43 -11.67 -2.28 2.08
CA THR A 43 -10.33 -2.84 2.16
C THR A 43 -9.92 -2.96 3.62
N LYS A 44 -9.11 -3.96 3.93
CA LYS A 44 -8.60 -4.21 5.29
C LYS A 44 -7.10 -3.98 5.39
N ASP A 45 -6.42 -3.91 4.27
CA ASP A 45 -4.97 -3.94 4.24
C ASP A 45 -4.42 -2.60 3.78
N ILE A 46 -3.23 -2.28 4.24
CA ILE A 46 -2.46 -1.14 3.78
C ILE A 46 -1.31 -1.70 2.95
N ASP A 47 -1.14 -1.20 1.73
CA ASP A 47 -0.13 -1.68 0.80
C ASP A 47 0.73 -0.51 0.30
N PHE A 48 2.05 -0.65 0.45
CA PHE A 48 2.99 0.32 -0.09
C PHE A 48 4.00 -0.37 -1.00
N LEU A 49 4.30 0.27 -2.14
CA LEU A 49 5.51 -0.03 -2.89
C LEU A 49 6.66 0.68 -2.20
N VAL A 50 7.77 -0.01 -1.99
CA VAL A 50 8.99 0.60 -1.47
C VAL A 50 10.19 0.06 -2.23
N PRO A 51 11.18 0.90 -2.57
CA PRO A 51 12.39 0.39 -3.20
C PRO A 51 13.19 -0.47 -2.22
N PRO A 52 14.04 -1.38 -2.72
CA PRO A 52 14.77 -2.30 -1.84
C PRO A 52 15.56 -1.61 -0.73
N GLU A 53 16.18 -0.49 -1.03
CA GLU A 53 17.00 0.24 -0.06
C GLU A 53 16.19 0.89 1.06
N SER A 54 14.88 1.03 0.88
CA SER A 54 13.99 1.64 1.88
C SER A 54 13.29 0.62 2.77
N LEU A 55 13.36 -0.66 2.44
CA LEU A 55 12.58 -1.69 3.12
C LEU A 55 12.86 -1.75 4.62
N ASP A 56 14.13 -1.81 5.02
CA ASP A 56 14.47 -1.97 6.44
C ASP A 56 14.02 -0.76 7.25
N ARG A 57 14.19 0.45 6.71
CA ARG A 57 13.74 1.67 7.38
C ARG A 57 12.22 1.72 7.48
N ALA A 58 11.53 1.33 6.42
CA ALA A 58 10.06 1.31 6.43
C ALA A 58 9.55 0.32 7.48
N ARG A 59 10.16 -0.84 7.59
CA ARG A 59 9.81 -1.84 8.60
C ARG A 59 10.06 -1.31 10.01
N ALA A 60 11.19 -0.65 10.22
CA ALA A 60 11.53 -0.09 11.53
C ALA A 60 10.52 0.99 11.93
N ILE A 61 10.13 1.85 11.01
CA ILE A 61 9.11 2.86 11.27
C ILE A 61 7.77 2.22 11.60
N ALA A 62 7.36 1.22 10.82
CA ALA A 62 6.10 0.51 11.05
C ALA A 62 6.08 -0.12 12.46
N ALA A 63 7.22 -0.64 12.91
CA ALA A 63 7.33 -1.23 14.24
C ALA A 63 7.06 -0.20 15.34
N THR A 64 7.43 1.06 15.14
CA THR A 64 7.20 2.11 16.15
C THR A 64 5.72 2.39 16.37
N VAL A 65 4.86 2.02 15.43
CA VAL A 65 3.41 2.22 15.54
C VAL A 65 2.67 0.90 15.65
N GLY A 66 3.37 -0.17 16.02
CA GLY A 66 2.74 -1.43 16.44
C GLY A 66 2.76 -2.55 15.42
N PHE A 67 3.29 -2.34 14.22
CA PHE A 67 3.40 -3.41 13.22
C PHE A 67 4.65 -4.23 13.52
N LEU A 68 4.53 -5.17 14.45
CA LEU A 68 5.65 -5.90 15.03
C LEU A 68 5.77 -7.34 14.55
N ASP A 69 4.67 -7.96 14.14
CA ASP A 69 4.65 -9.38 13.80
C ASP A 69 4.94 -9.57 12.33
N GLU A 70 6.18 -9.95 12.00
CA GLU A 70 6.58 -10.20 10.63
C GLU A 70 6.16 -11.60 10.19
N SER A 71 5.31 -11.68 9.17
CA SER A 71 4.84 -12.96 8.62
C SER A 71 5.79 -13.54 7.58
N GLY A 72 6.87 -12.83 7.25
CA GLY A 72 7.84 -13.28 6.29
C GLY A 72 7.61 -12.73 4.89
N ARG A 73 8.36 -13.26 3.95
CA ARG A 73 8.37 -12.80 2.57
C ARG A 73 7.51 -13.72 1.71
N ILE A 74 6.65 -13.11 0.88
CA ILE A 74 5.84 -13.83 -0.10
C ILE A 74 6.35 -13.42 -1.48
N PRO A 75 7.00 -14.32 -2.23
CA PRO A 75 7.51 -13.96 -3.56
C PRO A 75 6.41 -13.97 -4.61
N PHE A 76 6.44 -12.97 -5.47
CA PHE A 76 5.59 -12.88 -6.67
C PHE A 76 6.49 -12.64 -7.87
N SER A 77 5.92 -12.70 -9.07
CA SER A 77 6.72 -12.57 -10.29
C SER A 77 7.32 -11.17 -10.45
N ASP A 78 6.66 -10.14 -9.96
CA ASP A 78 7.05 -8.74 -10.15
C ASP A 78 7.54 -8.05 -8.89
N SER A 79 7.30 -8.66 -7.72
CA SER A 79 7.67 -8.05 -6.45
C SER A 79 7.75 -9.11 -5.36
N ASP A 80 8.48 -8.78 -4.30
CA ASP A 80 8.44 -9.55 -3.06
C ASP A 80 7.57 -8.77 -2.06
N VAL A 81 6.66 -9.46 -1.39
CA VAL A 81 5.79 -8.83 -0.41
C VAL A 81 6.25 -9.21 0.99
N TYR A 82 6.46 -8.21 1.82
CA TYR A 82 6.81 -8.38 3.23
C TYR A 82 5.61 -7.97 4.06
N ARG A 83 4.95 -8.96 4.64
CA ARG A 83 3.73 -8.74 5.43
C ARG A 83 4.07 -8.56 6.89
N VAL A 84 3.51 -7.51 7.49
CA VAL A 84 3.69 -7.21 8.91
C VAL A 84 2.33 -6.98 9.52
N LEU A 85 2.12 -7.55 10.71
CA LEU A 85 0.84 -7.45 11.40
C LEU A 85 0.96 -6.57 12.64
N LYS A 86 -0.09 -5.82 12.89
CA LYS A 86 -0.32 -5.15 14.16
C LYS A 86 -1.50 -5.87 14.80
N THR A 87 -1.28 -6.42 16.00
CA THR A 87 -2.31 -7.16 16.69
C THR A 87 -2.70 -6.44 17.97
N GLU A 88 -3.97 -6.54 18.33
CA GLU A 88 -4.50 -5.93 19.55
C GLU A 88 -5.68 -6.78 20.01
N GLY A 89 -5.41 -7.69 20.97
CA GLY A 89 -6.41 -8.67 21.38
C GLY A 89 -6.79 -9.58 20.22
N PRO A 90 -8.08 -9.74 19.94
CA PRO A 90 -8.54 -10.54 18.80
C PRO A 90 -8.45 -9.83 17.45
N ASP A 91 -8.16 -8.52 17.46
CA ASP A 91 -8.12 -7.73 16.25
C ASP A 91 -6.71 -7.66 15.68
N PHE A 92 -6.62 -7.47 14.36
CA PHE A 92 -5.33 -7.27 13.72
C PHE A 92 -5.46 -6.39 12.49
N ARG A 93 -4.34 -5.81 12.09
CA ARG A 93 -4.22 -4.99 10.89
C ARG A 93 -3.06 -5.51 10.06
N VAL A 94 -3.22 -5.56 8.75
CA VAL A 94 -2.19 -6.05 7.83
C VAL A 94 -1.55 -4.87 7.11
N LEU A 95 -0.22 -4.85 7.13
CA LEU A 95 0.58 -3.94 6.33
C LEU A 95 1.43 -4.78 5.39
N ASP A 96 1.32 -4.53 4.09
CA ASP A 96 2.15 -5.20 3.08
C ASP A 96 3.11 -4.18 2.47
N LEU A 97 4.39 -4.49 2.53
CA LEU A 97 5.44 -3.72 1.88
C LEU A 97 5.88 -4.51 0.65
N LEU A 98 5.58 -3.96 -0.53
CA LEU A 98 5.88 -4.60 -1.81
C LEU A 98 7.18 -4.02 -2.33
N VAL A 99 8.19 -4.88 -2.48
CA VAL A 99 9.48 -4.48 -3.03
C VAL A 99 9.53 -4.93 -4.48
N PRO A 100 9.40 -3.99 -5.44
CA PRO A 100 9.39 -4.37 -6.86
C PRO A 100 10.76 -4.88 -7.28
N LYS A 101 10.77 -5.86 -8.19
CA LYS A 101 12.01 -6.40 -8.75
C LYS A 101 12.63 -5.45 -9.76
N ARG A 102 11.82 -4.53 -10.29
CA ARG A 102 12.25 -3.51 -11.24
C ARG A 102 11.61 -2.18 -10.85
N LEU A 103 12.34 -1.10 -10.98
CA LEU A 103 11.85 0.25 -10.68
C LEU A 103 11.49 1.05 -11.94
N ASP A 104 11.60 0.44 -13.13
CA ASP A 104 11.25 1.07 -14.39
C ASP A 104 9.79 0.80 -14.80
N THR A 105 8.95 0.44 -13.83
CA THR A 105 7.52 0.21 -14.04
C THR A 105 6.75 1.53 -14.02
N ILE A 106 5.57 1.52 -14.62
CA ILE A 106 4.64 2.67 -14.57
C ILE A 106 4.28 2.98 -13.11
N ALA A 107 4.02 1.93 -12.34
CA ALA A 107 3.63 2.09 -10.94
C ALA A 107 4.63 2.92 -10.14
N TRP A 108 5.92 2.64 -10.30
CA TRP A 108 6.94 3.37 -9.56
C TRP A 108 7.28 4.71 -10.20
N GLN A 109 7.49 4.74 -11.52
CA GLN A 109 7.98 5.93 -12.21
C GLN A 109 6.95 7.05 -12.26
N GLN A 110 5.67 6.73 -12.35
CA GLN A 110 4.60 7.70 -12.48
C GLN A 110 3.81 7.91 -11.20
N ARG A 111 4.37 7.56 -10.05
CA ARG A 111 3.72 7.82 -8.77
C ARG A 111 3.55 9.32 -8.58
N GLN A 112 2.46 9.71 -7.89
CA GLN A 112 2.04 11.10 -7.78
C GLN A 112 1.79 11.47 -6.33
N TRP A 113 1.98 12.76 -6.02
CA TRP A 113 1.66 13.30 -4.71
C TRP A 113 0.25 13.87 -4.72
N PHE A 114 -0.50 13.54 -3.69
CA PHE A 114 -1.85 14.06 -3.48
C PHE A 114 -1.93 14.74 -2.12
N ASP A 115 -2.81 15.73 -2.01
CA ASP A 115 -3.19 16.28 -0.72
C ASP A 115 -4.41 15.49 -0.24
N TRP A 116 -4.21 14.70 0.81
CA TRP A 116 -5.27 13.90 1.40
C TRP A 116 -5.63 14.48 2.76
N GLU A 117 -6.63 15.38 2.75
CA GLU A 117 -7.11 16.03 3.96
C GLU A 117 -5.96 16.63 4.77
N GLY A 118 -5.10 17.40 4.11
CA GLY A 118 -4.00 18.10 4.74
C GLY A 118 -2.71 17.32 4.85
N LEU A 119 -2.70 16.06 4.45
CA LEU A 119 -1.49 15.21 4.47
C LEU A 119 -1.05 14.92 3.05
N SER A 120 0.22 15.18 2.74
CA SER A 120 0.77 14.81 1.44
C SER A 120 1.02 13.30 1.41
N ILE A 121 0.48 12.63 0.40
CA ILE A 121 0.63 11.19 0.26
C ILE A 121 1.05 10.86 -1.17
N CYS A 122 2.15 10.10 -1.29
CA CYS A 122 2.61 9.62 -2.58
C CYS A 122 1.85 8.34 -2.92
N THR A 123 1.21 8.31 -4.07
CA THR A 123 0.29 7.25 -4.45
C THR A 123 0.58 6.82 -5.89
N VAL A 124 0.47 5.53 -6.15
CA VAL A 124 0.58 4.99 -7.50
C VAL A 124 -0.51 5.61 -8.38
N SER A 125 -0.15 6.01 -9.61
CA SER A 125 -1.09 6.59 -10.55
C SER A 125 -2.15 5.57 -10.98
N VAL A 126 -3.24 6.05 -11.59
CA VAL A 126 -4.28 5.16 -12.13
C VAL A 126 -3.67 4.15 -13.09
N GLU A 127 -2.82 4.61 -14.01
CA GLU A 127 -2.14 3.75 -14.97
C GLU A 127 -1.25 2.72 -14.29
N GLY A 128 -0.54 3.14 -13.23
CA GLY A 128 0.30 2.25 -12.45
C GLY A 128 -0.52 1.20 -11.70
N LEU A 129 -1.67 1.59 -11.15
CA LEU A 129 -2.56 0.64 -10.47
C LEU A 129 -3.09 -0.40 -11.45
N ILE A 130 -3.42 0.02 -12.67
CA ILE A 130 -3.88 -0.90 -13.71
C ILE A 130 -2.79 -1.88 -14.08
N GLU A 131 -1.55 -1.39 -14.27
CA GLU A 131 -0.41 -2.26 -14.53
C GLU A 131 -0.27 -3.33 -13.45
N MET A 132 -0.30 -2.93 -12.18
CA MET A 132 -0.15 -3.84 -11.05
C MET A 132 -1.29 -4.86 -11.00
N LYS A 133 -2.53 -4.41 -11.21
CA LYS A 133 -3.70 -5.28 -11.11
C LYS A 133 -3.75 -6.27 -12.27
N ARG A 134 -3.35 -5.88 -13.46
CA ARG A 134 -3.26 -6.80 -14.60
C ARG A 134 -2.23 -7.90 -14.33
N THR A 135 -1.11 -7.55 -13.71
CA THR A 135 -0.09 -8.52 -13.34
C THR A 135 -0.63 -9.51 -12.30
N ALA A 136 -1.38 -9.02 -11.31
CA ALA A 136 -1.96 -9.87 -10.27
C ALA A 136 -3.08 -10.76 -10.82
N GLY A 137 -3.94 -10.20 -11.68
CA GLY A 137 -4.96 -10.96 -12.40
C GLY A 137 -6.11 -11.53 -11.58
N ARG A 138 -6.28 -11.11 -10.31
CA ARG A 138 -7.39 -11.58 -9.48
C ARG A 138 -8.70 -10.94 -9.92
N ASP A 139 -9.84 -11.61 -9.66
CA ASP A 139 -11.15 -11.09 -10.04
C ASP A 139 -11.40 -9.69 -9.47
N ILE A 140 -11.06 -9.47 -8.21
CA ILE A 140 -11.24 -8.15 -7.59
C ILE A 140 -10.36 -7.09 -8.28
N ASP A 141 -9.18 -7.48 -8.75
CA ASP A 141 -8.27 -6.56 -9.45
C ASP A 141 -8.84 -6.18 -10.81
N LEU A 142 -9.48 -7.12 -11.51
CA LEU A 142 -10.13 -6.85 -12.79
C LEU A 142 -11.32 -5.91 -12.61
N ILE A 143 -12.08 -6.08 -11.53
CA ILE A 143 -13.18 -5.18 -11.19
C ILE A 143 -12.64 -3.77 -10.92
N ASP A 144 -11.54 -3.65 -10.20
CA ASP A 144 -10.92 -2.37 -9.90
C ASP A 144 -10.44 -1.67 -11.17
N ILE A 145 -9.84 -2.43 -12.11
CA ILE A 145 -9.42 -1.88 -13.40
C ILE A 145 -10.62 -1.27 -14.12
N LYS A 146 -11.73 -1.97 -14.12
CA LYS A 146 -12.94 -1.50 -14.78
C LYS A 146 -13.49 -0.24 -14.11
N LYS A 147 -13.46 -0.17 -12.78
CA LYS A 147 -13.88 1.01 -12.04
C LYS A 147 -13.00 2.22 -12.34
N LEU A 148 -11.73 1.99 -12.62
CA LEU A 148 -10.80 3.05 -12.98
C LEU A 148 -10.99 3.55 -14.42
N GLY A 149 -11.96 2.98 -15.15
CA GLY A 149 -12.35 3.48 -16.46
C GLY A 149 -11.65 2.80 -17.63
N PHE A 150 -11.06 1.63 -17.42
CA PHE A 150 -10.36 0.91 -18.47
C PHE A 150 -11.05 -0.44 -18.75
N ASP A 151 -11.08 -0.82 -20.02
CA ASP A 151 -11.62 -2.10 -20.40
C ASP A 151 -10.56 -3.18 -20.27
N ILE A 152 -10.91 -4.26 -19.54
CA ILE A 152 -9.98 -5.37 -19.31
C ILE A 152 -9.75 -6.21 -20.57
N ASN A 153 -10.58 -6.03 -21.59
CA ASN A 153 -10.48 -6.77 -22.86
C ASN A 153 -9.66 -6.05 -23.92
N GLU A 154 -9.13 -4.89 -23.61
CA GLU A 154 -8.28 -4.13 -24.53
C GLU A 154 -6.80 -4.45 -24.34
#